data_ac259c9c404bf332bbfe6b4bef1fd5bb
#
_entry.id   ac259c9c404bf332bbfe6b4bef1fd5bb
#
_cell.length_a   1.000
_cell.length_b   1.000
_cell.length_c   1.000
_cell.angle_alpha   90.00
_cell.angle_beta   90.00
_cell.angle_gamma   90.00
#
_symmetry.space_group_name_H-M   'P 1'
#
loop_
_entity.id
_entity.type
_entity.pdbx_description
1 polymer ?
#
loop_
_entity_poly.entity_id
_entity_poly.type
_entity_poly.pdbx_seq_one_letter_code
_entity_poly.pdbx_strand_id
1 'polypeptide(L)'
;MSIESILRRKGTDVITIAPEASIKRAADWLLAKNIGALVVTSGTAVVGLVSEREIVHAFSRHGEAAGSMPVREIMQHGVTTVSPDESVIRVMNLMTHHRVRHMPVLRDGKLAGIVSIGDIVKYRLEDLELETNVLRDVYTAAR
;
A
#
# COMPACT_ATOMS: atom_id res chain seq x y z
N MET A 1 -18.91 0.85 0.47
CA MET A 1 -17.67 0.96 -0.30
C MET A 1 -16.51 0.58 0.55
N SER A 2 -15.92 -0.52 0.19
CA SER A 2 -14.94 -1.22 1.00
C SER A 2 -13.62 -1.38 0.26
N ILE A 3 -12.59 -1.72 1.01
CA ILE A 3 -11.26 -2.05 0.47
C ILE A 3 -11.34 -3.21 -0.51
N GLU A 4 -12.25 -4.16 -0.29
CA GLU A 4 -12.51 -5.26 -1.24
C GLU A 4 -12.79 -4.73 -2.65
N SER A 5 -13.56 -3.65 -2.77
CA SER A 5 -13.88 -3.04 -4.06
C SER A 5 -12.64 -2.53 -4.79
N ILE A 6 -11.69 -1.96 -4.02
CA ILE A 6 -10.39 -1.52 -4.58
C ILE A 6 -9.57 -2.72 -5.05
N LEU A 7 -9.49 -3.77 -4.23
CA LEU A 7 -8.72 -4.97 -4.57
C LEU A 7 -9.26 -5.67 -5.81
N ARG A 8 -10.57 -5.68 -6.02
CA ARG A 8 -11.19 -6.25 -7.21
C ARG A 8 -10.78 -5.53 -8.49
N ARG A 9 -10.59 -4.21 -8.43
CA ARG A 9 -10.17 -3.40 -9.58
C ARG A 9 -8.66 -3.44 -9.77
N LYS A 10 -7.93 -3.30 -8.68
CA LYS A 10 -6.47 -3.21 -8.68
C LYS A 10 -5.81 -4.57 -8.88
N GLY A 11 -6.42 -5.61 -8.32
CA GLY A 11 -5.82 -6.92 -8.19
C GLY A 11 -5.27 -7.17 -6.79
N THR A 12 -4.97 -8.41 -6.51
CA THR A 12 -4.53 -8.88 -5.19
C THR A 12 -3.05 -9.24 -5.13
N ASP A 13 -2.32 -9.02 -6.22
CA ASP A 13 -0.89 -9.30 -6.26
C ASP A 13 -0.14 -8.38 -5.32
N VAL A 14 0.63 -8.97 -4.42
CA VAL A 14 1.49 -8.24 -3.48
C VAL A 14 2.91 -8.74 -3.67
N ILE A 15 3.82 -7.81 -3.94
CA ILE A 15 5.23 -8.15 -3.97
C ILE A 15 5.75 -8.14 -2.55
N THR A 16 6.28 -9.27 -2.12
CA THR A 16 6.84 -9.46 -0.78
C THR A 16 8.35 -9.66 -0.86
N ILE A 17 9.01 -9.44 0.26
CA ILE A 17 10.44 -9.62 0.38
C ILE A 17 10.75 -10.22 1.76
N ALA A 18 11.80 -11.05 1.83
CA ALA A 18 12.23 -11.61 3.10
C ALA A 18 13.02 -10.57 3.93
N PRO A 19 12.97 -10.64 5.27
CA PRO A 19 13.70 -9.70 6.12
C PRO A 19 15.22 -9.73 5.91
N GLU A 20 15.75 -10.87 5.50
CA GLU A 20 17.19 -11.07 5.26
C GLU A 20 17.65 -10.56 3.89
N ALA A 21 16.74 -10.25 2.99
CA ALA A 21 17.08 -9.73 1.68
C ALA A 21 17.78 -8.37 1.81
N SER A 22 18.66 -8.06 0.87
CA SER A 22 19.40 -6.80 0.89
C SER A 22 18.53 -5.61 0.49
N ILE A 23 18.89 -4.44 0.99
CA ILE A 23 18.27 -3.18 0.59
C ILE A 23 18.39 -2.96 -0.92
N LYS A 24 19.53 -3.36 -1.50
CA LYS A 24 19.73 -3.27 -2.96
C LYS A 24 18.67 -4.08 -3.70
N ARG A 25 18.38 -5.29 -3.23
CA ARG A 25 17.34 -6.14 -3.82
C ARG A 25 15.96 -5.49 -3.71
N ALA A 26 15.65 -4.90 -2.56
CA ALA A 26 14.39 -4.18 -2.37
C ALA A 26 14.27 -3.02 -3.36
N ALA A 27 15.33 -2.22 -3.52
CA ALA A 27 15.35 -1.11 -4.45
C ALA A 27 15.14 -1.60 -5.90
N ASP A 28 15.78 -2.69 -6.28
CA ASP A 28 15.63 -3.27 -7.61
C ASP A 28 14.19 -3.73 -7.88
N TRP A 29 13.54 -4.35 -6.89
CA TRP A 29 12.14 -4.77 -7.00
C TRP A 29 11.18 -3.58 -7.11
N LEU A 30 11.37 -2.54 -6.31
CA LEU A 30 10.54 -1.32 -6.38
C LEU A 30 10.60 -0.72 -7.79
N LEU A 31 11.80 -0.63 -8.35
CA LEU A 31 11.99 -0.08 -9.69
C LEU A 31 11.41 -1.00 -10.75
N ALA A 32 11.73 -2.30 -10.71
CA ALA A 32 11.31 -3.26 -11.73
C ALA A 32 9.79 -3.43 -11.78
N LYS A 33 9.11 -3.37 -10.64
CA LYS A 33 7.66 -3.52 -10.54
C LYS A 33 6.91 -2.19 -10.54
N ASN A 34 7.63 -1.08 -10.57
CA ASN A 34 7.06 0.27 -10.52
C ASN A 34 6.07 0.43 -9.36
N ILE A 35 6.51 0.08 -8.17
CA ILE A 35 5.72 0.15 -6.93
C ILE A 35 6.47 0.97 -5.89
N GLY A 36 5.74 1.51 -4.91
CA GLY A 36 6.31 2.37 -3.87
C GLY A 36 6.68 1.68 -2.58
N ALA A 37 6.22 0.45 -2.37
CA ALA A 37 6.46 -0.28 -1.14
C ALA A 37 6.42 -1.79 -1.34
N LEU A 38 7.17 -2.50 -0.49
CA LEU A 38 7.19 -3.96 -0.41
C LEU A 38 6.73 -4.39 0.99
N VAL A 39 5.92 -5.42 1.05
CA VAL A 39 5.55 -6.05 2.32
C VAL A 39 6.66 -7.03 2.69
N VAL A 40 7.19 -6.87 3.89
CA VAL A 40 8.22 -7.79 4.41
C VAL A 40 7.53 -8.92 5.15
N THR A 41 7.76 -10.14 4.70
CA THR A 41 7.12 -11.32 5.27
C THR A 41 8.15 -12.33 5.76
N SER A 42 7.82 -13.00 6.86
CA SER A 42 8.52 -14.17 7.35
C SER A 42 7.51 -15.32 7.36
N GLY A 43 7.68 -16.26 6.44
CA GLY A 43 6.65 -17.27 6.19
C GLY A 43 5.35 -16.59 5.71
N THR A 44 4.26 -16.79 6.44
CA THR A 44 2.96 -16.16 6.14
C THR A 44 2.71 -14.88 6.94
N ALA A 45 3.62 -14.54 7.85
CA ALA A 45 3.46 -13.38 8.74
C ALA A 45 4.02 -12.11 8.09
N VAL A 46 3.25 -11.02 8.17
CA VAL A 46 3.72 -9.68 7.82
C VAL A 46 4.56 -9.17 9.00
N VAL A 47 5.84 -8.94 8.78
CA VAL A 47 6.76 -8.49 9.83
C VAL A 47 7.21 -7.04 9.64
N GLY A 48 6.97 -6.46 8.48
CA GLY A 48 7.35 -5.08 8.22
C GLY A 48 6.87 -4.58 6.87
N LEU A 49 7.22 -3.34 6.61
CA LEU A 49 6.99 -2.66 5.34
C LEU A 49 8.24 -1.87 5.00
N VAL A 50 8.68 -1.93 3.76
CA VAL A 50 9.79 -1.11 3.27
C VAL A 50 9.33 -0.33 2.05
N SER A 51 9.53 1.00 2.10
CA SER A 51 9.21 1.89 1.01
C SER A 51 10.46 2.63 0.54
N GLU A 52 10.32 3.39 -0.53
CA GLU A 52 11.40 4.26 -1.02
C GLU A 52 11.98 5.14 0.08
N ARG A 53 11.14 5.60 1.00
CA ARG A 53 11.56 6.46 2.10
C ARG A 53 12.60 5.79 3.00
N GLU A 54 12.37 4.56 3.43
CA GLU A 54 13.33 3.82 4.27
C GLU A 54 14.64 3.59 3.54
N ILE A 55 14.57 3.30 2.25
CA ILE A 55 15.76 3.09 1.42
C ILE A 55 16.58 4.39 1.30
N VAL A 56 15.93 5.51 1.03
CA VAL A 56 16.60 6.82 0.96
C VAL A 56 17.26 7.16 2.30
N HIS A 57 16.56 6.96 3.40
CA HIS A 57 17.12 7.19 4.74
C HIS A 57 18.34 6.30 5.01
N ALA A 58 18.28 5.03 4.58
CA ALA A 58 19.41 4.10 4.77
C ALA A 58 20.66 4.57 4.02
N PHE A 59 20.49 4.97 2.76
CA PHE A 59 21.62 5.48 1.97
C PHE A 59 22.15 6.80 2.52
N SER A 60 21.28 7.67 3.02
CA SER A 60 21.71 8.92 3.67
C SER A 60 22.56 8.65 4.90
N ARG A 61 22.24 7.64 5.70
CA ARG A 61 22.95 7.31 6.93
C ARG A 61 24.22 6.49 6.70
N HIS A 62 24.19 5.55 5.79
CA HIS A 62 25.23 4.52 5.67
C HIS A 62 26.00 4.58 4.36
N GLY A 63 25.62 5.46 3.43
CA GLY A 63 26.28 5.56 2.12
C GLY A 63 26.19 4.24 1.36
N GLU A 64 27.27 3.87 0.69
CA GLU A 64 27.33 2.64 -0.13
C GLU A 64 27.06 1.36 0.66
N ALA A 65 27.40 1.34 1.94
CA ALA A 65 27.18 0.17 2.80
C ALA A 65 25.69 -0.20 2.92
N ALA A 66 24.78 0.77 2.72
CA ALA A 66 23.34 0.53 2.82
C ALA A 66 22.88 -0.58 1.89
N GLY A 67 23.42 -0.66 0.69
CA GLY A 67 22.97 -1.65 -0.30
C GLY A 67 23.11 -3.10 0.15
N SER A 68 24.11 -3.38 0.99
CA SER A 68 24.37 -4.74 1.51
C SER A 68 23.66 -5.06 2.82
N MET A 69 23.04 -4.06 3.45
CA MET A 69 22.32 -4.25 4.71
C MET A 69 21.02 -5.02 4.47
N PRO A 70 20.59 -5.85 5.42
CA PRO A 70 19.32 -6.54 5.31
C PRO A 70 18.13 -5.60 5.54
N VAL A 71 17.05 -5.86 4.83
CA VAL A 71 15.81 -5.07 4.90
C VAL A 71 15.26 -4.97 6.33
N ARG A 72 15.43 -6.01 7.15
CA ARG A 72 14.97 -6.01 8.54
C ARG A 72 15.51 -4.85 9.38
N GLU A 73 16.68 -4.32 9.02
CA GLU A 73 17.31 -3.23 9.79
C GLU A 73 16.69 -1.87 9.50
N ILE A 74 15.96 -1.74 8.38
CA ILE A 74 15.37 -0.47 7.98
C ILE A 74 13.85 -0.48 7.85
N MET A 75 13.23 -1.65 7.78
CA MET A 75 11.79 -1.78 7.58
C MET A 75 11.00 -1.13 8.72
N GLN A 76 9.81 -0.66 8.39
CA GLN A 76 8.86 -0.21 9.39
C GLN A 76 8.34 -1.41 10.17
N HIS A 77 8.32 -1.31 11.49
CA HIS A 77 7.72 -2.28 12.40
C HIS A 77 6.33 -1.81 12.83
N GLY A 78 5.55 -2.70 13.42
CA GLY A 78 4.21 -2.35 13.89
C GLY A 78 3.31 -1.85 12.77
N VAL A 79 3.39 -2.51 11.63
CA VAL A 79 2.64 -2.11 10.43
C VAL A 79 1.15 -2.14 10.67
N THR A 80 0.48 -1.02 10.41
CA THR A 80 -0.98 -0.96 10.45
C THR A 80 -1.55 -1.73 9.27
N THR A 81 -2.38 -2.72 9.56
CA THR A 81 -3.06 -3.53 8.56
C THR A 81 -4.56 -3.31 8.64
N VAL A 82 -5.25 -3.60 7.55
CA VAL A 82 -6.70 -3.49 7.46
C VAL A 82 -7.30 -4.76 6.89
N SER A 83 -8.60 -4.97 7.09
CA SER A 83 -9.31 -6.08 6.48
C SER A 83 -10.04 -5.62 5.21
N PRO A 84 -10.39 -6.55 4.30
CA PRO A 84 -11.07 -6.19 3.05
C PRO A 84 -12.44 -5.54 3.23
N ASP A 85 -13.11 -5.81 4.34
CA ASP A 85 -14.43 -5.24 4.66
C ASP A 85 -14.38 -3.85 5.29
N GLU A 86 -13.19 -3.33 5.57
CA GLU A 86 -13.04 -1.95 6.06
C GLU A 86 -13.52 -0.95 5.01
N SER A 87 -14.13 0.14 5.46
CA SER A 87 -14.56 1.20 4.55
C SER A 87 -13.36 1.99 4.01
N VAL A 88 -13.49 2.47 2.79
CA VAL A 88 -12.47 3.30 2.15
C VAL A 88 -12.21 4.57 2.96
N ILE A 89 -13.27 5.20 3.47
CA ILE A 89 -13.16 6.43 4.28
C ILE A 89 -12.40 6.16 5.58
N ARG A 90 -12.68 5.03 6.23
CA ARG A 90 -11.97 4.66 7.46
C ARG A 90 -10.48 4.45 7.20
N VAL A 91 -10.13 3.75 6.12
CA VAL A 91 -8.73 3.53 5.75
C VAL A 91 -8.03 4.83 5.40
N MET A 92 -8.70 5.71 4.70
CA MET A 92 -8.18 7.05 4.41
C MET A 92 -7.87 7.84 5.68
N ASN A 93 -8.75 7.78 6.66
CA ASN A 93 -8.55 8.42 7.97
C ASN A 93 -7.38 7.77 8.72
N LEU A 94 -7.25 6.45 8.68
CA LEU A 94 -6.12 5.74 9.29
C LEU A 94 -4.80 6.13 8.64
N MET A 95 -4.74 6.23 7.32
CA MET A 95 -3.55 6.67 6.60
C MET A 95 -3.13 8.08 7.00
N THR A 96 -4.09 8.98 7.12
CA THR A 96 -3.85 10.36 7.52
C THR A 96 -3.38 10.44 8.98
N HIS A 97 -4.06 9.72 9.87
CA HIS A 97 -3.73 9.73 11.30
C HIS A 97 -2.35 9.13 11.59
N HIS A 98 -2.03 8.01 10.98
CA HIS A 98 -0.74 7.33 11.16
C HIS A 98 0.35 7.84 10.22
N ARG A 99 0.03 8.74 9.30
CA ARG A 99 0.96 9.28 8.30
C ARG A 99 1.62 8.19 7.46
N VAL A 100 0.85 7.19 7.10
CA VAL A 100 1.31 6.08 6.25
C VAL A 100 0.63 6.14 4.89
N ARG A 101 1.33 5.73 3.85
CA ARG A 101 0.85 5.78 2.46
C ARG A 101 0.51 4.41 1.90
N HIS A 102 0.83 3.35 2.62
CA HIS A 102 0.62 1.97 2.19
C HIS A 102 0.13 1.17 3.39
N MET A 103 -0.88 0.35 3.17
CA MET A 103 -1.40 -0.55 4.20
C MET A 103 -1.60 -1.94 3.61
N PRO A 104 -0.95 -2.96 4.19
CA PRO A 104 -1.26 -4.34 3.85
C PRO A 104 -2.69 -4.69 4.25
N VAL A 105 -3.35 -5.46 3.41
CA VAL A 105 -4.70 -5.96 3.65
C VAL A 105 -4.61 -7.43 4.04
N LEU A 106 -5.15 -7.76 5.20
CA LEU A 106 -5.17 -9.14 5.70
C LEU A 106 -6.59 -9.70 5.68
N ARG A 107 -6.73 -10.91 5.16
CA ARG A 107 -7.97 -11.69 5.22
C ARG A 107 -7.69 -12.94 6.05
N ASP A 108 -8.40 -13.08 7.18
CA ASP A 108 -8.21 -14.22 8.09
C ASP A 108 -6.73 -14.38 8.51
N GLY A 109 -6.07 -13.26 8.79
CA GLY A 109 -4.68 -13.23 9.21
C GLY A 109 -3.65 -13.42 8.09
N LYS A 110 -4.09 -13.59 6.85
CA LYS A 110 -3.21 -13.80 5.70
C LYS A 110 -3.20 -12.58 4.77
N LEU A 111 -2.06 -12.32 4.18
CA LEU A 111 -1.90 -11.20 3.25
C LEU A 111 -2.81 -11.41 2.02
N ALA A 112 -3.74 -10.49 1.83
CA ALA A 112 -4.71 -10.53 0.73
C ALA A 112 -4.47 -9.42 -0.32
N GLY A 113 -3.69 -8.42 0.01
CA GLY A 113 -3.42 -7.31 -0.90
C GLY A 113 -2.68 -6.19 -0.21
N ILE A 114 -2.50 -5.11 -0.93
CA ILE A 114 -1.95 -3.86 -0.40
C ILE A 114 -2.71 -2.70 -1.02
N VAL A 115 -2.99 -1.68 -0.22
CA VAL A 115 -3.61 -0.45 -0.71
C VAL A 115 -2.68 0.74 -0.43
N SER A 116 -2.58 1.64 -1.40
CA SER A 116 -1.82 2.88 -1.28
C SER A 116 -2.76 4.08 -1.20
N ILE A 117 -2.22 5.21 -0.74
CA ILE A 117 -2.98 6.47 -0.77
C ILE A 117 -3.41 6.82 -2.20
N GLY A 118 -2.58 6.50 -3.20
CA GLY A 118 -2.93 6.68 -4.61
C GLY A 118 -4.13 5.85 -5.03
N ASP A 119 -4.23 4.60 -4.58
CA ASP A 119 -5.39 3.74 -4.83
C ASP A 119 -6.66 4.33 -4.22
N ILE A 120 -6.56 4.84 -2.99
CA ILE A 120 -7.68 5.46 -2.27
C ILE A 120 -8.16 6.71 -3.02
N VAL A 121 -7.24 7.58 -3.42
CA VAL A 121 -7.57 8.81 -4.15
C VAL A 121 -8.22 8.49 -5.48
N LYS A 122 -7.65 7.57 -6.24
CA LYS A 122 -8.20 7.14 -7.54
C LYS A 122 -9.62 6.62 -7.40
N TYR A 123 -9.84 5.73 -6.46
CA TYR A 123 -11.16 5.15 -6.19
C TYR A 123 -12.17 6.24 -5.80
N ARG A 124 -11.77 7.17 -4.92
CA ARG A 124 -12.64 8.25 -4.45
C ARG A 124 -13.01 9.22 -5.56
N LEU A 125 -12.07 9.52 -6.46
CA LEU A 125 -12.34 10.36 -7.64
C LEU A 125 -13.32 9.67 -8.60
N GLU A 126 -13.13 8.40 -8.89
CA GLU A 126 -14.04 7.63 -9.73
C GLU A 126 -15.47 7.60 -9.16
N ASP A 127 -15.57 7.43 -7.85
CA ASP A 127 -16.83 7.42 -7.13
C ASP A 127 -17.56 8.77 -7.22
N LEU A 128 -16.84 9.88 -7.03
CA LEU A 128 -17.38 11.23 -7.15
C LEU A 128 -17.80 11.54 -8.58
N GLU A 129 -17.05 11.10 -9.57
CA GLU A 129 -17.42 11.26 -10.99
C GLU A 129 -18.71 10.51 -11.31
N LEU A 130 -18.87 9.31 -10.80
CA LEU A 130 -20.08 8.52 -10.97
C LEU A 130 -21.29 9.21 -10.36
N GLU A 131 -21.19 9.73 -9.15
CA GLU A 131 -22.24 10.51 -8.49
C GLU A 131 -22.62 11.74 -9.30
N THR A 132 -21.64 12.47 -9.81
CA THR A 132 -21.84 13.66 -10.63
C THR A 132 -22.56 13.32 -11.93
N ASN A 133 -22.19 12.24 -12.58
CA ASN A 133 -22.83 11.78 -13.81
C ASN A 133 -24.27 11.35 -13.57
N VAL A 134 -24.54 10.63 -12.50
CA VAL A 134 -25.91 10.23 -12.12
C VAL A 134 -26.78 11.46 -11.88
N LEU A 135 -26.31 12.44 -11.12
CA LEU A 135 -27.05 13.68 -10.87
C LEU A 135 -27.31 14.47 -12.17
N ARG A 136 -26.34 14.52 -13.05
CA ARG A 136 -26.48 15.17 -14.35
C ARG A 136 -27.57 14.49 -15.21
N ASP A 137 -27.56 13.17 -15.24
CA ASP A 137 -28.52 12.39 -15.99
C ASP A 137 -29.94 12.57 -15.44
N VAL A 138 -30.12 12.58 -14.12
CA VAL A 138 -31.40 12.86 -13.46
C VAL A 138 -31.88 14.26 -13.80
N TYR A 139 -31.01 15.26 -13.73
CA TYR A 139 -31.36 16.64 -14.07
C TYR A 139 -31.76 16.77 -15.54
N THR A 140 -31.06 16.14 -16.45
CA THR A 140 -31.36 16.14 -17.88
C THR A 140 -32.69 15.44 -18.17
N ALA A 141 -32.97 14.33 -17.50
CA ALA A 141 -34.21 13.58 -17.66
C ALA A 141 -35.45 14.35 -17.15
N ALA A 142 -35.28 15.23 -16.16
CA ALA A 142 -36.35 16.06 -15.58
C ALA A 142 -36.74 17.27 -16.43
N ARG A 143 -36.00 17.58 -17.45
CA ARG A 143 -36.34 18.61 -18.44
C ARG A 143 -37.31 18.04 -19.46
#